data_7d47df6b8b989d528aafeff8e523edff
#
_entry.id   7d47df6b8b989d528aafeff8e523edff
#
_cell.length_a   1.000
_cell.length_b   1.000
_cell.length_c   1.000
_cell.angle_alpha   90.00
_cell.angle_beta   90.00
_cell.angle_gamma   90.00
#
_symmetry.space_group_name_H-M   'P 1'
#
loop_
_entity.id
_entity.type
_entity.pdbx_description
1 polymer ?
#
loop_
_entity_poly.entity_id
_entity_poly.type
_entity_poly.pdbx_seq_one_letter_code
_entity_poly.pdbx_strand_id
1 'polypeptide(L)'
;MADPADGLCSDIQAALGALMARQRSGRSQEVVQLDVPIGQLKTLFMLWTAGKPQTMGQIAQALGVSLGSVTGLVDGLVERDLVRRDEDPADRRQKLARLTPTAQARLRRMERERSVVASRLLRRMPLDDLRALRQGLVALAAAAGASVPARSGINRSPKEL
;
A
#
# COMPACT_ATOMS: atom_id res chain seq x y z
N MET A 1 24.88 23.05 21.05
CA MET A 1 25.22 21.61 21.04
C MET A 1 24.10 20.94 20.24
N ALA A 2 24.42 20.40 19.07
CA ALA A 2 23.38 19.75 18.25
C ALA A 2 22.90 18.49 18.97
N ASP A 3 21.59 18.24 18.94
CA ASP A 3 21.00 17.04 19.51
C ASP A 3 21.52 15.81 18.72
N PRO A 4 22.09 14.78 19.35
CA PRO A 4 22.52 13.58 18.67
C PRO A 4 21.38 12.88 17.91
N ALA A 5 20.11 13.13 18.27
CA ALA A 5 18.96 12.65 17.55
C ALA A 5 18.80 13.29 16.16
N ASP A 6 19.19 14.55 15.98
CA ASP A 6 19.06 15.24 14.68
C ASP A 6 19.95 14.61 13.60
N GLY A 7 21.18 14.23 13.96
CA GLY A 7 22.09 13.52 13.07
C GLY A 7 21.52 12.16 12.64
N LEU A 8 21.05 11.36 13.58
CA LEU A 8 20.44 10.05 13.31
C LEU A 8 19.17 10.16 12.46
N CYS A 9 18.33 11.15 12.72
CA CYS A 9 17.13 11.39 11.91
C CYS A 9 17.50 11.71 10.45
N SER A 10 18.50 12.54 10.24
CA SER A 10 19.01 12.88 8.90
C SER A 10 19.53 11.65 8.17
N ASP A 11 20.33 10.82 8.83
CA ASP A 11 20.90 9.58 8.27
C ASP A 11 19.81 8.57 7.91
N ILE A 12 18.82 8.39 8.78
CA ILE A 12 17.67 7.52 8.53
C ILE A 12 16.86 8.03 7.34
N GLN A 13 16.59 9.32 7.24
CA GLN A 13 15.87 9.92 6.11
C GLN A 13 16.63 9.73 4.79
N ALA A 14 17.93 9.93 4.80
CA ALA A 14 18.80 9.70 3.63
C ALA A 14 18.76 8.22 3.19
N ALA A 15 18.88 7.29 4.13
CA ALA A 15 18.83 5.85 3.85
C ALA A 15 17.46 5.42 3.30
N LEU A 16 16.37 5.90 3.88
CA LEU A 16 15.01 5.67 3.38
C LEU A 16 14.83 6.27 1.99
N GLY A 17 15.33 7.48 1.76
CA GLY A 17 15.29 8.14 0.46
C GLY A 17 16.00 7.33 -0.62
N ALA A 18 17.20 6.83 -0.34
CA ALA A 18 17.97 5.99 -1.25
C ALA A 18 17.26 4.66 -1.55
N LEU A 19 16.69 4.01 -0.52
CA LEU A 19 15.92 2.78 -0.68
C LEU A 19 14.66 3.00 -1.54
N MET A 20 13.93 4.08 -1.30
CA MET A 20 12.75 4.44 -2.08
C MET A 20 13.08 4.82 -3.53
N ALA A 21 14.18 5.53 -3.76
CA ALA A 21 14.65 5.86 -5.10
C ALA A 21 14.98 4.61 -5.92
N ARG A 22 15.64 3.63 -5.30
CA ARG A 22 15.92 2.34 -5.94
C ARG A 22 14.65 1.54 -6.25
N GLN A 23 13.65 1.61 -5.37
CA GLN A 23 12.36 0.96 -5.60
C GLN A 23 11.52 1.65 -6.68
N ARG A 24 11.69 2.98 -6.90
CA ARG A 24 11.00 3.71 -7.98
C ARG A 24 11.41 3.22 -9.36
N SER A 25 12.64 2.84 -9.56
CA SER A 25 13.13 2.28 -10.82
C SER A 25 12.47 0.94 -11.18
N GLY A 26 12.10 0.12 -10.18
CA GLY A 26 11.32 -1.11 -10.39
C GLY A 26 9.81 -0.87 -10.52
N ARG A 27 9.28 0.18 -9.86
CA ARG A 27 7.84 0.53 -9.89
C ARG A 27 7.34 0.97 -11.27
N SER A 28 8.20 1.52 -12.10
CA SER A 28 7.81 2.04 -13.41
C SER A 28 7.24 0.94 -14.32
N GLN A 29 7.74 -0.29 -14.25
CA GLN A 29 7.26 -1.39 -15.09
C GLN A 29 5.93 -1.97 -14.62
N GLU A 30 5.73 -2.14 -13.31
CA GLU A 30 4.49 -2.72 -12.75
C GLU A 30 3.30 -1.76 -12.82
N VAL A 31 3.55 -0.46 -12.61
CA VAL A 31 2.55 0.59 -12.72
C VAL A 31 2.17 0.84 -14.18
N VAL A 32 3.13 0.76 -15.10
CA VAL A 32 2.90 0.83 -16.55
C VAL A 32 1.99 -0.32 -17.03
N GLN A 33 2.05 -1.50 -16.38
CA GLN A 33 1.17 -2.63 -16.73
C GLN A 33 -0.32 -2.38 -16.42
N LEU A 34 -0.65 -1.41 -15.57
CA LEU A 34 -2.05 -1.04 -15.31
C LEU A 34 -2.61 -0.07 -16.35
N ASP A 35 -1.74 0.62 -17.07
CA ASP A 35 -2.09 1.61 -18.12
C ASP A 35 -3.22 2.57 -17.67
N VAL A 36 -3.06 3.14 -16.47
CA VAL A 36 -4.03 4.07 -15.90
C VAL A 36 -3.39 5.42 -15.57
N PRO A 37 -4.09 6.54 -15.79
CA PRO A 37 -3.64 7.85 -15.36
C PRO A 37 -3.36 7.91 -13.86
N ILE A 38 -2.43 8.78 -13.44
CA ILE A 38 -1.97 8.87 -12.04
C ILE A 38 -3.11 9.12 -11.04
N GLY A 39 -4.13 9.89 -11.42
CA GLY A 39 -5.32 10.12 -10.58
C GLY A 39 -6.13 8.84 -10.35
N GLN A 40 -6.33 8.06 -11.40
CA GLN A 40 -7.00 6.76 -11.33
C GLN A 40 -6.16 5.77 -10.52
N LEU A 41 -4.85 5.78 -10.68
CA LEU A 41 -3.93 4.94 -9.90
C LEU A 41 -4.01 5.25 -8.39
N LYS A 42 -4.02 6.54 -8.02
CA LYS A 42 -4.21 6.96 -6.63
C LYS A 42 -5.55 6.46 -6.07
N THR A 43 -6.63 6.58 -6.84
CA THR A 43 -7.97 6.09 -6.47
C THR A 43 -7.96 4.58 -6.25
N LEU A 44 -7.34 3.84 -7.16
CA LEU A 44 -7.23 2.38 -7.08
C LEU A 44 -6.49 1.93 -5.81
N PHE A 45 -5.34 2.55 -5.51
CA PHE A 45 -4.58 2.25 -4.30
C PHE A 45 -5.30 2.67 -3.02
N MET A 46 -6.04 3.78 -3.04
CA MET A 46 -6.84 4.20 -1.90
C MET A 46 -7.94 3.16 -1.60
N LEU A 47 -8.66 2.68 -2.62
CA LEU A 47 -9.66 1.62 -2.46
C LEU A 47 -9.03 0.31 -1.99
N TRP A 48 -7.82 -0.02 -2.46
CA TRP A 48 -7.06 -1.19 -2.01
C TRP A 48 -6.70 -1.11 -0.53
N THR A 49 -6.17 0.02 -0.09
CA THR A 49 -5.78 0.25 1.31
C THR A 49 -6.98 0.28 2.25
N ALA A 50 -8.11 0.85 1.79
CA ALA A 50 -9.35 0.87 2.57
C ALA A 50 -9.92 -0.54 2.82
N GLY A 51 -9.66 -1.51 1.95
CA GLY A 51 -10.08 -2.90 2.09
C GLY A 51 -11.61 -3.13 2.05
N LYS A 52 -12.40 -2.07 1.86
CA LYS A 52 -13.87 -2.07 1.85
C LYS A 52 -14.40 -1.08 0.83
N PRO A 53 -15.66 -1.21 0.38
CA PRO A 53 -16.28 -0.23 -0.51
C PRO A 53 -16.26 1.17 0.10
N GLN A 54 -16.13 2.19 -0.74
CA GLN A 54 -16.08 3.59 -0.34
C GLN A 54 -17.14 4.40 -1.10
N THR A 55 -17.80 5.34 -0.43
CA THR A 55 -18.67 6.31 -1.11
C THR A 55 -17.84 7.28 -1.93
N MET A 56 -18.46 7.91 -2.94
CA MET A 56 -17.80 8.92 -3.75
C MET A 56 -17.29 10.10 -2.89
N GLY A 57 -18.02 10.46 -1.85
CA GLY A 57 -17.62 11.49 -0.89
C GLY A 57 -16.38 11.11 -0.07
N GLN A 58 -16.31 9.85 0.41
CA GLN A 58 -15.12 9.35 1.12
C GLN A 58 -13.87 9.35 0.23
N ILE A 59 -14.03 9.00 -1.05
CA ILE A 59 -12.95 9.04 -2.02
C ILE A 59 -12.50 10.48 -2.25
N ALA A 60 -13.45 11.41 -2.42
CA ALA A 60 -13.16 12.84 -2.60
C ALA A 60 -12.35 13.41 -1.43
N GLN A 61 -12.78 13.12 -0.21
CA GLN A 61 -12.11 13.52 1.01
C GLN A 61 -10.70 12.95 1.12
N ALA A 62 -10.53 11.64 0.88
CA ALA A 62 -9.24 10.95 0.98
C ALA A 62 -8.22 11.44 -0.05
N LEU A 63 -8.68 11.81 -1.25
CA LEU A 63 -7.82 12.29 -2.33
C LEU A 63 -7.63 13.81 -2.35
N GLY A 64 -8.40 14.56 -1.56
CA GLY A 64 -8.38 16.03 -1.56
C GLY A 64 -8.86 16.64 -2.88
N VAL A 65 -9.86 16.04 -3.54
CA VAL A 65 -10.40 16.49 -4.83
C VAL A 65 -11.92 16.68 -4.78
N SER A 66 -12.49 17.35 -5.77
CA SER A 66 -13.94 17.54 -5.86
C SER A 66 -14.69 16.23 -6.17
N LEU A 67 -15.97 16.18 -5.81
CA LEU A 67 -16.85 15.03 -6.10
C LEU A 67 -16.97 14.78 -7.62
N GLY A 68 -17.01 15.85 -8.43
CA GLY A 68 -17.03 15.74 -9.89
C GLY A 68 -15.74 15.10 -10.43
N SER A 69 -14.58 15.46 -9.88
CA SER A 69 -13.30 14.84 -10.23
C SER A 69 -13.29 13.35 -9.90
N VAL A 70 -13.80 12.97 -8.73
CA VAL A 70 -13.90 11.55 -8.33
C VAL A 70 -14.77 10.76 -9.27
N THR A 71 -15.89 11.36 -9.72
CA THR A 71 -16.79 10.71 -10.68
C THR A 71 -16.04 10.31 -11.94
N GLY A 72 -15.29 11.23 -12.55
CA GLY A 72 -14.49 10.94 -13.74
C GLY A 72 -13.36 9.93 -13.49
N LEU A 73 -12.70 10.00 -12.32
CA LEU A 73 -11.66 9.02 -11.94
C LEU A 73 -12.24 7.61 -11.81
N VAL A 74 -13.38 7.48 -11.16
CA VAL A 74 -14.06 6.19 -10.95
C VAL A 74 -14.65 5.67 -12.26
N ASP A 75 -15.21 6.53 -13.12
CA ASP A 75 -15.69 6.15 -14.46
C ASP A 75 -14.59 5.53 -15.30
N GLY A 76 -13.45 6.18 -15.39
CA GLY A 76 -12.31 5.64 -16.12
C GLY A 76 -11.75 4.33 -15.54
N LEU A 77 -11.94 4.05 -14.25
CA LEU A 77 -11.60 2.75 -13.64
C LEU A 77 -12.68 1.68 -13.91
N VAL A 78 -13.95 2.08 -14.01
CA VAL A 78 -15.06 1.19 -14.39
C VAL A 78 -14.91 0.74 -15.85
N GLU A 79 -14.60 1.65 -16.77
CA GLU A 79 -14.33 1.34 -18.17
C GLU A 79 -13.20 0.32 -18.37
N ARG A 80 -12.24 0.29 -17.43
CA ARG A 80 -11.11 -0.65 -17.42
C ARG A 80 -11.37 -1.93 -16.63
N ASP A 81 -12.59 -2.14 -16.15
CA ASP A 81 -12.95 -3.28 -15.28
C ASP A 81 -12.07 -3.39 -14.03
N LEU A 82 -11.62 -2.25 -13.47
CA LEU A 82 -10.83 -2.22 -12.24
C LEU A 82 -11.67 -1.88 -11.01
N VAL A 83 -12.76 -1.13 -11.20
CA VAL A 83 -13.71 -0.74 -10.17
C VAL A 83 -15.13 -1.02 -10.67
N ARG A 84 -16.03 -1.35 -9.76
CA ARG A 84 -17.46 -1.38 -10.02
C ARG A 84 -18.20 -0.47 -9.04
N ARG A 85 -19.36 0.01 -9.46
CA ARG A 85 -20.28 0.77 -8.62
C ARG A 85 -21.41 -0.13 -8.16
N ASP A 86 -21.63 -0.15 -6.87
CA ASP A 86 -22.79 -0.82 -6.24
C ASP A 86 -23.67 0.26 -5.60
N GLU A 87 -24.93 -0.06 -5.36
CA GLU A 87 -25.78 0.75 -4.50
C GLU A 87 -25.41 0.51 -3.04
N ASP A 88 -25.45 1.57 -2.21
CA ASP A 88 -25.28 1.40 -0.79
C ASP A 88 -26.55 0.73 -0.22
N PRO A 89 -26.45 -0.43 0.45
CA PRO A 89 -27.59 -1.10 1.05
C PRO A 89 -28.30 -0.24 2.11
N ALA A 90 -27.57 0.66 2.77
CA ALA A 90 -28.10 1.54 3.82
C ALA A 90 -28.74 2.81 3.24
N ASP A 91 -28.26 3.30 2.10
CA ASP A 91 -28.79 4.49 1.41
C ASP A 91 -28.64 4.33 -0.11
N ARG A 92 -29.73 3.92 -0.77
CA ARG A 92 -29.77 3.71 -2.23
C ARG A 92 -29.45 4.95 -3.07
N ARG A 93 -29.45 6.14 -2.47
CA ARG A 93 -29.04 7.39 -3.15
C ARG A 93 -27.53 7.48 -3.27
N GLN A 94 -26.80 6.72 -2.47
CA GLN A 94 -25.35 6.69 -2.50
C GLN A 94 -24.84 5.54 -3.37
N LYS A 95 -23.75 5.81 -4.09
CA LYS A 95 -23.02 4.80 -4.86
C LYS A 95 -21.71 4.49 -4.17
N LEU A 96 -21.42 3.21 -4.03
CA LEU A 96 -20.19 2.67 -3.47
C LEU A 96 -19.26 2.24 -4.61
N ALA A 97 -18.03 2.71 -4.58
CA ALA A 97 -16.96 2.19 -5.44
C ALA A 97 -16.26 1.02 -4.76
N ARG A 98 -16.07 -0.05 -5.50
CA ARG A 98 -15.44 -1.29 -5.04
C ARG A 98 -14.49 -1.81 -6.09
N LEU A 99 -13.34 -2.34 -5.67
CA LEU A 99 -12.43 -3.06 -6.57
C LEU A 99 -13.10 -4.32 -7.14
N THR A 100 -12.91 -4.55 -8.43
CA THR A 100 -13.31 -5.83 -9.06
C THR A 100 -12.40 -6.97 -8.58
N PRO A 101 -12.85 -8.23 -8.70
CA PRO A 101 -11.98 -9.38 -8.44
C PRO A 101 -10.69 -9.36 -9.28
N THR A 102 -10.78 -8.92 -10.53
CA THR A 102 -9.65 -8.75 -11.46
C THR A 102 -8.65 -7.74 -10.90
N ALA A 103 -9.09 -6.56 -10.50
CA ALA A 103 -8.23 -5.54 -9.90
C ALA A 103 -7.58 -6.04 -8.61
N GLN A 104 -8.36 -6.70 -7.74
CA GLN A 104 -7.84 -7.27 -6.51
C GLN A 104 -6.75 -8.33 -6.77
N ALA A 105 -6.94 -9.19 -7.76
CA ALA A 105 -5.95 -10.21 -8.13
C ALA A 105 -4.65 -9.58 -8.65
N ARG A 106 -4.74 -8.55 -9.51
CA ARG A 106 -3.59 -7.79 -10.02
C ARG A 106 -2.83 -7.09 -8.88
N LEU A 107 -3.53 -6.39 -8.00
CA LEU A 107 -2.90 -5.68 -6.87
C LEU A 107 -2.25 -6.65 -5.88
N ARG A 108 -2.89 -7.79 -5.56
CA ARG A 108 -2.27 -8.85 -4.74
C ARG A 108 -1.03 -9.44 -5.38
N ARG A 109 -1.02 -9.60 -6.70
CA ARG A 109 0.17 -10.07 -7.42
C ARG A 109 1.32 -9.07 -7.28
N MET A 110 1.07 -7.80 -7.53
CA MET A 110 2.06 -6.72 -7.36
C MET A 110 2.61 -6.68 -5.93
N GLU A 111 1.75 -6.82 -4.93
CA GLU A 111 2.16 -6.85 -3.52
C GLU A 111 3.06 -8.05 -3.20
N ARG A 112 2.72 -9.25 -3.71
CA ARG A 112 3.56 -10.45 -3.56
C ARG A 112 4.93 -10.29 -4.22
N GLU A 113 4.98 -9.77 -5.44
CA GLU A 113 6.24 -9.53 -6.17
C GLU A 113 7.13 -8.56 -5.40
N ARG A 114 6.57 -7.48 -4.86
CA ARG A 114 7.27 -6.53 -3.98
C ARG A 114 7.77 -7.19 -2.69
N SER A 115 6.94 -8.03 -2.07
CA SER A 115 7.31 -8.76 -0.85
C SER A 115 8.47 -9.72 -1.11
N VAL A 116 8.51 -10.39 -2.26
CA VAL A 116 9.62 -11.27 -2.64
C VAL A 116 10.92 -10.48 -2.79
N VAL A 117 10.89 -9.32 -3.45
CA VAL A 117 12.07 -8.46 -3.61
C VAL A 117 12.55 -7.95 -2.26
N ALA A 118 11.64 -7.45 -1.41
CA ALA A 118 11.98 -6.99 -0.06
C ALA A 118 12.57 -8.14 0.78
N SER A 119 11.96 -9.32 0.76
CA SER A 119 12.45 -10.50 1.49
C SER A 119 13.85 -10.92 1.02
N ARG A 120 14.12 -10.84 -0.28
CA ARG A 120 15.44 -11.16 -0.84
C ARG A 120 16.51 -10.19 -0.36
N LEU A 121 16.18 -8.90 -0.26
CA LEU A 121 17.10 -7.89 0.29
C LEU A 121 17.35 -8.11 1.79
N LEU A 122 16.28 -8.33 2.56
CA LEU A 122 16.39 -8.58 4.00
C LEU A 122 17.22 -9.84 4.30
N ARG A 123 17.12 -10.90 3.50
CA ARG A 123 17.91 -12.13 3.67
C ARG A 123 19.43 -11.93 3.45
N ARG A 124 19.84 -10.82 2.87
CA ARG A 124 21.27 -10.47 2.70
C ARG A 124 21.87 -9.73 3.90
N MET A 125 21.04 -9.32 4.82
CA MET A 125 21.47 -8.61 6.03
C MET A 125 21.95 -9.60 7.10
N PRO A 126 22.98 -9.26 7.87
CA PRO A 126 23.35 -9.98 9.09
C PRO A 126 22.14 -10.06 10.04
N LEU A 127 22.08 -11.12 10.84
CA LEU A 127 20.94 -11.38 11.72
C LEU A 127 20.74 -10.27 12.75
N ASP A 128 21.82 -9.69 13.25
CA ASP A 128 21.77 -8.63 14.26
C ASP A 128 21.25 -7.34 13.67
N ASP A 129 21.63 -7.00 12.44
CA ASP A 129 21.08 -5.85 11.71
C ASP A 129 19.59 -6.05 11.41
N LEU A 130 19.16 -7.26 11.08
CA LEU A 130 17.74 -7.58 10.91
C LEU A 130 16.95 -7.39 12.21
N ARG A 131 17.52 -7.76 13.35
CA ARG A 131 16.90 -7.55 14.66
C ARG A 131 16.76 -6.07 14.99
N ALA A 132 17.83 -5.30 14.78
CA ALA A 132 17.86 -3.86 14.99
C ALA A 132 16.85 -3.14 14.07
N LEU A 133 16.83 -3.49 12.78
CA LEU A 133 15.88 -2.94 11.79
C LEU A 133 14.44 -3.25 12.20
N ARG A 134 14.14 -4.50 12.60
CA ARG A 134 12.80 -4.86 13.09
C ARG A 134 12.39 -4.03 14.29
N GLN A 135 13.28 -3.87 15.28
CA GLN A 135 13.01 -3.10 16.49
C GLN A 135 12.71 -1.63 16.14
N GLY A 136 13.53 -1.03 15.29
CA GLY A 136 13.34 0.36 14.83
C GLY A 136 12.05 0.56 14.06
N LEU A 137 11.70 -0.36 13.14
CA LEU A 137 10.46 -0.29 12.38
C LEU A 137 9.21 -0.45 13.25
N VAL A 138 9.26 -1.33 14.28
CA VAL A 138 8.16 -1.50 15.23
C VAL A 138 7.97 -0.23 16.06
N ALA A 139 9.06 0.38 16.54
CA ALA A 139 9.01 1.63 17.28
C ALA A 139 8.48 2.80 16.43
N LEU A 140 8.92 2.89 15.17
CA LEU A 140 8.45 3.90 14.23
C LEU A 140 6.95 3.74 13.92
N ALA A 141 6.49 2.51 13.70
CA ALA A 141 5.08 2.23 13.47
C ALA A 141 4.23 2.60 14.69
N ALA A 142 4.69 2.29 15.90
CA ALA A 142 4.00 2.67 17.13
C ALA A 142 3.91 4.20 17.28
N ALA A 143 4.99 4.92 17.00
CA ALA A 143 5.02 6.38 17.02
C ALA A 143 4.06 7.01 15.98
N ALA A 144 3.85 6.33 14.85
CA ALA A 144 2.91 6.74 13.81
C ALA A 144 1.45 6.29 14.09
N GLY A 145 1.17 5.64 15.22
CA GLY A 145 -0.15 5.07 15.53
C GLY A 145 -0.55 3.90 14.61
N ALA A 146 0.41 3.29 13.92
CA ALA A 146 0.17 2.16 13.04
C ALA A 146 0.34 0.82 13.79
N SER A 147 -0.60 -0.10 13.60
CA SER A 147 -0.47 -1.46 14.13
C SER A 147 0.41 -2.30 13.22
N VAL A 148 1.48 -2.86 13.76
CA VAL A 148 2.26 -3.89 13.06
C VAL A 148 1.56 -5.23 13.31
N PRO A 149 1.13 -5.96 12.26
CA PRO A 149 0.48 -7.24 12.46
C PRO A 149 1.43 -8.20 13.20
N ALA A 150 0.93 -8.78 14.27
CA ALA A 150 1.64 -9.85 14.95
C ALA A 150 1.93 -10.99 13.95
N ARG A 151 3.08 -11.65 14.09
CA ARG A 151 3.51 -12.76 13.22
C ARG A 151 2.35 -13.68 12.91
N SER A 152 1.98 -13.82 11.66
CA SER A 152 1.30 -15.03 11.20
C SER A 152 2.26 -16.17 11.42
N GLY A 153 2.01 -16.96 12.47
CA GLY A 153 2.80 -18.12 12.81
C GLY A 153 2.87 -19.03 11.59
N ILE A 154 4.06 -19.23 11.06
CA ILE A 154 4.35 -20.40 10.24
C ILE A 154 4.32 -21.57 11.24
N ASN A 155 3.12 -22.10 11.44
CA ASN A 155 2.93 -23.36 12.13
C ASN A 155 3.48 -24.46 11.19
N ARG A 156 4.78 -24.71 11.26
CA ARG A 156 5.34 -25.97 10.82
C ARG A 156 5.05 -26.96 11.92
N SER A 157 3.93 -27.65 11.83
CA SER A 157 3.76 -28.91 12.52
C SER A 157 4.90 -29.85 12.09
N PRO A 158 5.69 -30.40 13.02
CA PRO A 158 6.55 -31.52 12.68
C PRO A 158 5.61 -32.69 12.38
N LYS A 159 5.53 -33.14 11.15
CA LYS A 159 4.98 -34.46 10.84
C LYS A 159 5.97 -35.47 11.40
N GLU A 160 5.45 -36.23 12.32
CA GLU A 160 5.97 -37.46 12.86
C GLU A 160 6.43 -38.42 11.75
N LEU A 161 7.56 -39.04 12.06
CA LEU A 161 8.04 -40.27 11.42
C LEU A 161 7.05 -41.43 11.58
#